data_0f1f6667a46a06e8c34c93a590d5bfbc
#
_entry.id   0f1f6667a46a06e8c34c93a590d5bfbc
#
_cell.length_a   1.000
_cell.length_b   1.000
_cell.length_c   1.000
_cell.angle_alpha   90.00
_cell.angle_beta   90.00
_cell.angle_gamma   90.00
#
_symmetry.space_group_name_H-M   'P 1'
#
loop_
_entity.id
_entity.type
_entity.pdbx_description
1 polymer ?
#
loop_
_entity_poly.entity_id
_entity_poly.type
_entity_poly.pdbx_seq_one_letter_code
_entity_poly.pdbx_strand_id
1 'polypeptide(L)'
;MSNSKFLFLQFFLTSIAVYFLSSKIFPKSSVSPNVPIIKAPAGQIKGAELETKYGRNISAYRAIPYADPPIGDLRFKKPNLRLENAWDGVFDGSRKITPCVQPNRLPFWNPLVGSEDCLHLNVYVPQAKDKPKDGFPVMVWIHGGGFFVGKFFY
;
A
#
# COMPACT_ATOMS: atom_id res chain seq x y z
N MET A 1 -46.99 -15.65 -13.07
CA MET A 1 -46.20 -14.38 -12.94
C MET A 1 -45.51 -14.25 -11.58
N SER A 2 -45.05 -15.33 -10.95
CA SER A 2 -44.51 -15.28 -9.56
C SER A 2 -43.01 -15.63 -9.41
N ASN A 3 -42.42 -16.43 -10.27
CA ASN A 3 -41.05 -16.95 -10.06
C ASN A 3 -39.91 -15.93 -10.33
N SER A 4 -40.12 -14.96 -11.21
CA SER A 4 -39.09 -14.00 -11.56
C SER A 4 -38.79 -13.01 -10.42
N LYS A 5 -39.82 -12.57 -9.69
CA LYS A 5 -39.63 -11.62 -8.56
C LYS A 5 -38.97 -12.32 -7.37
N PHE A 6 -39.21 -13.60 -7.18
CA PHE A 6 -38.59 -14.39 -6.11
C PHE A 6 -37.08 -14.62 -6.37
N LEU A 7 -36.71 -14.93 -7.61
CA LEU A 7 -35.29 -15.04 -8.01
C LEU A 7 -34.53 -13.70 -7.84
N PHE A 8 -35.14 -12.58 -8.26
CA PHE A 8 -34.52 -11.26 -8.09
C PHE A 8 -34.28 -10.92 -6.61
N LEU A 9 -35.24 -11.20 -5.74
CA LEU A 9 -35.10 -10.97 -4.31
C LEU A 9 -33.99 -11.82 -3.69
N GLN A 10 -33.89 -13.08 -4.13
CA GLN A 10 -32.86 -14.01 -3.63
C GLN A 10 -31.45 -13.60 -4.09
N PHE A 11 -31.28 -13.16 -5.33
CA PHE A 11 -30.02 -12.57 -5.82
C PHE A 11 -29.64 -11.29 -5.07
N PHE A 12 -30.61 -10.44 -4.77
CA PHE A 12 -30.36 -9.19 -4.03
C PHE A 12 -29.92 -9.46 -2.59
N LEU A 13 -30.57 -10.38 -1.90
CA LEU A 13 -30.23 -10.79 -0.52
C LEU A 13 -28.87 -11.49 -0.44
N THR A 14 -28.53 -12.34 -1.41
CA THR A 14 -27.20 -12.99 -1.46
C THR A 14 -26.10 -11.98 -1.75
N SER A 15 -26.31 -11.00 -2.64
CA SER A 15 -25.35 -9.93 -2.91
C SER A 15 -25.11 -9.03 -1.70
N ILE A 16 -26.17 -8.72 -0.94
CA ILE A 16 -26.07 -7.95 0.31
C ILE A 16 -25.30 -8.76 1.37
N ALA A 17 -25.60 -10.06 1.52
CA ALA A 17 -24.89 -10.93 2.46
C ALA A 17 -23.40 -11.06 2.12
N VAL A 18 -23.05 -11.21 0.84
CA VAL A 18 -21.65 -11.24 0.36
C VAL A 18 -20.97 -9.89 0.62
N TYR A 19 -21.65 -8.77 0.41
CA TYR A 19 -21.12 -7.44 0.71
C TYR A 19 -20.83 -7.24 2.21
N PHE A 20 -21.76 -7.65 3.08
CA PHE A 20 -21.55 -7.59 4.54
C PHE A 20 -20.51 -8.60 5.06
N LEU A 21 -20.37 -9.78 4.43
CA LEU A 21 -19.29 -10.71 4.75
C LEU A 21 -17.93 -10.17 4.30
N SER A 22 -17.84 -9.60 3.11
CA SER A 22 -16.59 -9.03 2.59
C SER A 22 -16.12 -7.83 3.41
N SER A 23 -17.03 -7.00 3.94
CA SER A 23 -16.67 -5.85 4.78
C SER A 23 -16.07 -6.25 6.14
N LYS A 24 -16.32 -7.49 6.61
CA LYS A 24 -15.72 -8.03 7.85
C LYS A 24 -14.36 -8.72 7.60
N ILE A 25 -14.05 -9.09 6.35
CA ILE A 25 -12.82 -9.81 5.99
C ILE A 25 -11.66 -8.84 5.73
N PHE A 26 -11.95 -7.60 5.31
CA PHE A 26 -10.91 -6.59 5.10
C PHE A 26 -10.85 -5.64 6.30
N PRO A 27 -9.76 -5.66 7.08
CA PRO A 27 -9.59 -4.71 8.16
C PRO A 27 -9.60 -3.29 7.59
N LYS A 28 -10.51 -2.44 8.09
CA LYS A 28 -10.46 -1.00 7.81
C LYS A 28 -9.12 -0.50 8.34
N SER A 29 -8.29 0.06 7.49
CA SER A 29 -7.13 0.82 7.94
C SER A 29 -7.67 2.05 8.67
N SER A 30 -7.73 2.00 9.99
CA SER A 30 -7.99 3.17 10.80
C SER A 30 -6.72 4.03 10.73
N VAL A 31 -6.85 5.25 10.21
CA VAL A 31 -5.80 6.26 10.38
C VAL A 31 -5.87 6.67 11.84
N SER A 32 -5.10 6.03 12.70
CA SER A 32 -4.96 6.44 14.09
C SER A 32 -4.25 7.80 14.14
N PRO A 33 -4.74 8.75 14.95
CA PRO A 33 -4.08 10.05 15.10
C PRO A 33 -2.69 9.97 15.77
N ASN A 34 -2.29 8.81 16.26
CA ASN A 34 -1.12 8.62 17.11
C ASN A 34 0.12 8.03 16.40
N VAL A 35 0.14 7.91 15.07
CA VAL A 35 1.37 7.46 14.40
C VAL A 35 2.38 8.60 14.43
N PRO A 36 3.57 8.38 15.03
CA PRO A 36 4.56 9.42 15.13
C PRO A 36 5.08 9.85 13.75
N ILE A 37 5.27 11.15 13.59
CA ILE A 37 6.02 11.68 12.44
C ILE A 37 7.48 11.31 12.67
N ILE A 38 8.04 10.54 11.73
CA ILE A 38 9.48 10.24 11.73
C ILE A 38 10.26 11.28 10.94
N LYS A 39 11.51 11.50 11.35
CA LYS A 39 12.47 12.33 10.65
C LYS A 39 13.48 11.42 9.96
N ALA A 40 13.52 11.46 8.64
CA ALA A 40 14.51 10.80 7.81
C ALA A 40 15.38 11.83 7.10
N PRO A 41 16.57 11.49 6.59
CA PRO A 41 17.35 12.41 5.78
C PRO A 41 16.59 13.02 4.61
N ALA A 42 15.71 12.22 3.98
CA ALA A 42 14.84 12.66 2.89
C ALA A 42 13.75 13.66 3.31
N GLY A 43 13.39 13.73 4.59
CA GLY A 43 12.36 14.63 5.11
C GLY A 43 11.51 14.01 6.21
N GLN A 44 10.47 14.73 6.62
CA GLN A 44 9.52 14.22 7.62
C GLN A 44 8.44 13.36 6.95
N ILE A 45 8.05 12.26 7.61
CA ILE A 45 7.07 11.31 7.08
C ILE A 45 6.05 11.00 8.15
N LYS A 46 4.76 11.20 7.83
CA LYS A 46 3.64 10.75 8.63
C LYS A 46 3.15 9.40 8.11
N GLY A 47 3.03 8.40 8.97
CA GLY A 47 2.54 7.07 8.62
C GLY A 47 1.07 6.82 8.98
N ALA A 48 0.68 5.55 8.90
CA ALA A 48 -0.59 5.02 9.39
C ALA A 48 -0.34 3.91 10.41
N GLU A 49 -1.26 3.72 11.32
CA GLU A 49 -1.30 2.56 12.19
C GLU A 49 -2.05 1.43 11.50
N LEU A 50 -1.48 0.25 11.53
CA LEU A 50 -2.12 -0.97 11.05
C LEU A 50 -2.13 -2.01 12.17
N GLU A 51 -3.17 -2.81 12.20
CA GLU A 51 -3.27 -3.96 13.10
C GLU A 51 -2.99 -5.25 12.32
N THR A 52 -2.12 -6.09 12.87
CA THR A 52 -1.86 -7.42 12.31
C THR A 52 -3.03 -8.36 12.60
N LYS A 53 -3.10 -9.47 11.88
CA LYS A 53 -4.10 -10.54 12.12
C LYS A 53 -4.15 -11.02 13.58
N TYR A 54 -3.06 -10.86 14.31
CA TYR A 54 -2.93 -11.29 15.72
C TYR A 54 -3.08 -10.14 16.72
N GLY A 55 -3.67 -9.01 16.33
CA GLY A 55 -3.95 -7.88 17.22
C GLY A 55 -2.72 -7.05 17.61
N ARG A 56 -1.60 -7.16 16.87
CA ARG A 56 -0.40 -6.36 17.12
C ARG A 56 -0.42 -5.10 16.26
N ASN A 57 -0.16 -3.95 16.86
CA ASN A 57 -0.06 -2.69 16.12
C ASN A 57 1.32 -2.53 15.48
N ILE A 58 1.32 -2.01 14.27
CA ILE A 58 2.50 -1.64 13.50
C ILE A 58 2.33 -0.22 12.92
N SER A 59 3.41 0.53 12.88
CA SER A 59 3.46 1.79 12.15
C SER A 59 3.85 1.52 10.71
N ALA A 60 3.05 1.96 9.76
CA ALA A 60 3.26 1.77 8.34
C ALA A 60 3.53 3.12 7.66
N TYR A 61 4.69 3.25 7.05
CA TYR A 61 5.11 4.39 6.25
C TYR A 61 5.22 3.90 4.81
N ARG A 62 4.26 4.32 3.96
CA ARG A 62 4.08 3.73 2.63
C ARG A 62 4.24 4.76 1.52
N ALA A 63 4.44 4.26 0.31
CA ALA A 63 4.60 5.06 -0.90
C ALA A 63 5.70 6.13 -0.78
N ILE A 64 6.78 5.84 -0.03
CA ILE A 64 7.91 6.75 0.14
C ILE A 64 8.72 6.74 -1.17
N PRO A 65 8.83 7.87 -1.89
CA PRO A 65 9.61 7.92 -3.11
C PRO A 65 11.11 7.88 -2.77
N TYR A 66 11.83 6.91 -3.31
CA TYR A 66 13.28 6.80 -3.15
C TYR A 66 14.07 7.33 -4.35
N ALA A 67 13.40 7.60 -5.45
CA ALA A 67 13.99 8.17 -6.66
C ALA A 67 12.97 9.04 -7.41
N ASP A 68 13.47 9.82 -8.36
CA ASP A 68 12.61 10.56 -9.28
C ASP A 68 11.81 9.61 -10.17
N PRO A 69 10.56 9.96 -10.54
CA PRO A 69 9.78 9.17 -11.47
C PRO A 69 10.56 8.96 -12.79
N PRO A 70 10.68 7.72 -13.29
CA PRO A 70 11.43 7.40 -14.51
C PRO A 70 10.60 7.72 -15.77
N ILE A 71 10.20 8.97 -15.93
CA ILE A 71 9.37 9.46 -17.04
C ILE A 71 10.18 10.37 -17.97
N GLY A 72 9.69 10.58 -19.19
CA GLY A 72 10.34 11.45 -20.17
C GLY A 72 11.80 11.06 -20.38
N ASP A 73 12.70 12.02 -20.23
CA ASP A 73 14.15 11.84 -20.41
C ASP A 73 14.80 10.93 -19.38
N LEU A 74 14.15 10.64 -18.24
CA LEU A 74 14.64 9.72 -17.21
C LEU A 74 14.30 8.26 -17.53
N ARG A 75 13.44 7.98 -18.51
CA ARG A 75 13.07 6.63 -18.88
C ARG A 75 14.28 5.83 -19.37
N PHE A 76 14.42 4.60 -18.88
CA PHE A 76 15.57 3.71 -19.15
C PHE A 76 16.93 4.23 -18.70
N LYS A 77 16.99 5.30 -17.92
CA LYS A 77 18.22 5.80 -17.32
C LYS A 77 18.39 5.30 -15.87
N LYS A 78 19.61 5.46 -15.35
CA LYS A 78 19.89 5.21 -13.94
C LYS A 78 18.99 6.10 -13.08
N PRO A 79 18.34 5.56 -12.02
CA PRO A 79 17.49 6.36 -11.14
C PRO A 79 18.24 7.50 -10.45
N ASN A 80 17.62 8.67 -10.40
CA ASN A 80 18.06 9.77 -9.56
C ASN A 80 17.52 9.56 -8.15
N LEU A 81 18.39 9.24 -7.21
CA LEU A 81 17.99 8.93 -5.84
C LEU A 81 17.58 10.20 -5.07
N ARG A 82 16.52 10.09 -4.27
CA ARG A 82 16.02 11.13 -3.36
C ARG A 82 16.46 10.82 -1.93
N LEU A 83 17.72 11.06 -1.63
CA LEU A 83 18.33 10.68 -0.36
C LEU A 83 18.17 11.74 0.72
N GLU A 84 18.19 13.03 0.35
CA GLU A 84 18.13 14.15 1.28
C GLU A 84 17.17 15.23 0.77
N ASN A 85 16.46 15.86 1.70
CA ASN A 85 15.54 16.97 1.41
C ASN A 85 14.65 16.73 0.18
N ALA A 86 14.08 15.52 0.09
CA ALA A 86 13.36 15.06 -1.09
C ALA A 86 11.97 15.71 -1.26
N TRP A 87 11.44 16.33 -0.20
CA TRP A 87 10.14 17.02 -0.18
C TRP A 87 10.12 18.09 0.91
N ASP A 88 9.25 19.09 0.71
CA ASP A 88 8.95 20.10 1.70
C ASP A 88 7.87 19.64 2.68
N GLY A 89 7.99 20.04 3.96
CA GLY A 89 6.99 19.73 4.99
C GLY A 89 6.94 18.27 5.38
N VAL A 90 5.74 17.74 5.58
CA VAL A 90 5.49 16.37 6.04
C VAL A 90 4.90 15.54 4.93
N PHE A 91 5.63 14.52 4.46
CA PHE A 91 5.15 13.57 3.48
C PHE A 91 4.06 12.66 4.07
N ASP A 92 2.94 12.52 3.37
CA ASP A 92 1.85 11.61 3.77
C ASP A 92 2.14 10.18 3.33
N GLY A 93 2.77 9.42 4.21
CA GLY A 93 3.06 7.98 4.05
C GLY A 93 1.91 7.07 4.48
N SER A 94 0.70 7.59 4.70
CA SER A 94 -0.49 6.76 4.99
C SER A 94 -1.09 6.13 3.73
N ARG A 95 -0.76 6.64 2.56
CA ARG A 95 -1.30 6.21 1.26
C ARG A 95 -0.83 4.82 0.87
N LYS A 96 -1.63 4.13 0.05
CA LYS A 96 -1.22 2.88 -0.58
C LYS A 96 -0.29 3.18 -1.75
N ILE A 97 0.67 2.27 -1.97
CA ILE A 97 1.57 2.34 -3.11
C ILE A 97 0.82 2.07 -4.43
N THR A 98 1.14 2.81 -5.46
CA THR A 98 0.71 2.54 -6.82
C THR A 98 1.71 1.56 -7.46
N PRO A 99 1.28 0.44 -8.04
CA PRO A 99 2.20 -0.47 -8.72
C PRO A 99 2.80 0.19 -9.98
N CYS A 100 3.94 -0.27 -10.42
CA CYS A 100 4.44 0.06 -11.75
C CYS A 100 3.48 -0.44 -12.83
N VAL A 101 3.53 0.16 -14.02
CA VAL A 101 2.68 -0.23 -15.16
C VAL A 101 2.84 -1.72 -15.44
N GLN A 102 1.75 -2.46 -15.42
CA GLN A 102 1.75 -3.91 -15.59
C GLN A 102 0.39 -4.42 -16.10
N PRO A 103 0.33 -5.64 -16.68
CA PRO A 103 -0.92 -6.26 -17.06
C PRO A 103 -1.87 -6.45 -15.87
N ASN A 104 -3.15 -6.16 -16.09
CA ASN A 104 -4.18 -6.46 -15.12
C ASN A 104 -4.53 -7.95 -15.15
N ARG A 105 -4.73 -8.57 -13.99
CA ARG A 105 -5.21 -9.97 -13.91
C ARG A 105 -6.67 -10.14 -14.36
N LEU A 106 -7.42 -9.04 -14.41
CA LEU A 106 -8.81 -9.01 -14.90
C LEU A 106 -8.86 -8.19 -16.19
N PRO A 107 -8.47 -8.75 -17.34
CA PRO A 107 -8.22 -8.00 -18.58
C PRO A 107 -9.48 -7.39 -19.22
N PHE A 108 -10.68 -7.80 -18.82
CA PHE A 108 -11.93 -7.38 -19.46
C PHE A 108 -12.28 -5.91 -19.25
N TRP A 109 -11.74 -5.24 -18.23
CA TRP A 109 -12.08 -3.86 -17.88
C TRP A 109 -10.93 -2.87 -18.18
N ASN A 110 -9.71 -3.26 -17.90
CA ASN A 110 -8.53 -2.46 -18.19
C ASN A 110 -7.32 -3.40 -18.36
N PRO A 111 -6.71 -3.47 -19.53
CA PRO A 111 -5.59 -4.37 -19.80
C PRO A 111 -4.33 -4.01 -19.03
N LEU A 112 -4.15 -2.74 -18.64
CA LEU A 112 -3.00 -2.25 -17.91
C LEU A 112 -3.44 -1.53 -16.63
N VAL A 113 -2.63 -1.66 -15.58
CA VAL A 113 -2.78 -0.96 -14.30
C VAL A 113 -1.44 -0.41 -13.85
N GLY A 114 -1.49 0.59 -12.99
CA GLY A 114 -0.29 1.17 -12.39
C GLY A 114 0.08 2.54 -12.94
N SER A 115 1.26 3.00 -12.58
CA SER A 115 1.83 4.28 -13.00
C SER A 115 3.31 4.11 -13.28
N GLU A 116 3.88 4.97 -14.11
CA GLU A 116 5.33 5.06 -14.29
C GLU A 116 6.00 5.74 -13.09
N ASP A 117 5.27 6.60 -12.35
CA ASP A 117 5.68 7.09 -11.02
C ASP A 117 5.43 5.99 -9.99
N CYS A 118 6.40 5.08 -9.84
CA CYS A 118 6.28 3.88 -9.03
C CYS A 118 7.55 3.49 -8.25
N LEU A 119 8.58 4.34 -8.25
CA LEU A 119 9.82 4.09 -7.51
C LEU A 119 9.64 4.47 -6.04
N HIS A 120 8.85 3.66 -5.34
CA HIS A 120 8.46 3.84 -3.96
C HIS A 120 8.82 2.63 -3.11
N LEU A 121 8.99 2.84 -1.82
CA LEU A 121 9.15 1.79 -0.84
C LEU A 121 8.15 1.94 0.31
N ASN A 122 7.95 0.87 1.06
CA ASN A 122 7.17 0.85 2.28
C ASN A 122 8.05 0.43 3.45
N VAL A 123 7.85 1.06 4.59
CA VAL A 123 8.51 0.69 5.86
C VAL A 123 7.44 0.34 6.87
N TYR A 124 7.59 -0.83 7.51
CA TYR A 124 6.70 -1.31 8.55
C TYR A 124 7.50 -1.50 9.83
N VAL A 125 7.06 -0.84 10.91
CA VAL A 125 7.77 -0.86 12.19
C VAL A 125 6.84 -1.41 13.27
N PRO A 126 7.23 -2.50 13.99
CA PRO A 126 6.42 -3.02 15.08
C PRO A 126 6.34 -1.99 16.22
N GLN A 127 5.13 -1.81 16.78
CA GLN A 127 4.91 -1.02 17.99
C GLN A 127 5.08 -1.94 19.21
N ALA A 128 6.33 -2.26 19.55
CA ALA A 128 6.65 -3.07 20.72
C ALA A 128 6.90 -2.18 21.93
N LYS A 129 6.43 -2.63 23.12
CA LYS A 129 6.70 -1.97 24.40
C LYS A 129 8.20 -2.03 24.73
N ASP A 130 8.81 -3.19 24.51
CA ASP A 130 10.23 -3.43 24.74
C ASP A 130 10.97 -3.40 23.40
N LYS A 131 11.56 -2.26 23.10
CA LYS A 131 12.44 -2.12 21.92
C LYS A 131 13.84 -2.62 22.26
N PRO A 132 14.47 -3.45 21.40
CA PRO A 132 15.87 -3.81 21.57
C PRO A 132 16.75 -2.57 21.62
N LYS A 133 17.81 -2.59 22.48
CA LYS A 133 18.73 -1.44 22.62
C LYS A 133 19.38 -1.05 21.29
N ASP A 134 19.70 -2.04 20.46
CA ASP A 134 20.36 -1.88 19.17
C ASP A 134 19.36 -1.74 18.00
N GLY A 135 18.08 -1.54 18.30
CA GLY A 135 17.00 -1.46 17.31
C GLY A 135 16.49 -2.83 16.86
N PHE A 136 15.51 -2.84 15.96
CA PHE A 136 15.00 -4.07 15.38
C PHE A 136 15.85 -4.51 14.19
N PRO A 137 16.03 -5.83 13.96
CA PRO A 137 16.59 -6.32 12.71
C PRO A 137 15.79 -5.81 11.51
N VAL A 138 16.48 -5.37 10.46
CA VAL A 138 15.85 -4.91 9.24
C VAL A 138 15.77 -6.04 8.23
N MET A 139 14.55 -6.31 7.77
CA MET A 139 14.27 -7.26 6.70
C MET A 139 13.88 -6.51 5.44
N VAL A 140 14.61 -6.71 4.34
CA VAL A 140 14.30 -6.10 3.05
C VAL A 140 13.62 -7.13 2.18
N TRP A 141 12.40 -6.81 1.72
CA TRP A 141 11.64 -7.64 0.81
C TRP A 141 11.65 -7.03 -0.60
N ILE A 142 12.13 -7.78 -1.57
CA ILE A 142 12.07 -7.46 -2.98
C ILE A 142 11.11 -8.45 -3.63
N HIS A 143 10.01 -7.96 -4.18
CA HIS A 143 8.99 -8.83 -4.75
C HIS A 143 9.49 -9.54 -6.01
N GLY A 144 8.98 -10.75 -6.24
CA GLY A 144 9.14 -11.47 -7.49
C GLY A 144 8.16 -10.98 -8.58
N GLY A 145 8.04 -11.77 -9.65
CA GLY A 145 7.07 -11.52 -10.73
C GLY A 145 7.68 -11.57 -12.13
N GLY A 146 8.91 -12.12 -12.25
CA GLY A 146 9.60 -12.32 -13.53
C GLY A 146 9.87 -11.02 -14.28
N PHE A 147 10.04 -9.89 -13.59
CA PHE A 147 10.15 -8.54 -14.14
C PHE A 147 8.95 -8.09 -14.98
N PHE A 148 7.85 -8.83 -14.94
CA PHE A 148 6.67 -8.59 -15.75
C PHE A 148 5.47 -8.10 -14.93
N VAL A 149 5.32 -8.61 -13.73
CA VAL A 149 4.28 -8.21 -12.77
C VAL A 149 4.87 -8.13 -11.38
N GLY A 150 4.31 -7.27 -10.56
CA GLY A 150 4.66 -7.20 -9.14
C GLY A 150 4.02 -6.00 -8.48
N LYS A 151 3.55 -6.18 -7.26
CA LYS A 151 3.13 -5.09 -6.40
C LYS A 151 3.15 -5.54 -4.95
N PHE A 152 3.34 -4.60 -4.06
CA PHE A 152 3.10 -4.82 -2.64
C PHE A 152 1.58 -4.76 -2.40
N PHE A 153 1.01 -5.88 -2.00
CA PHE A 153 -0.36 -5.93 -1.52
C PHE A 153 -0.31 -5.59 -0.03
N TYR A 154 -0.57 -4.35 0.36
CA TYR A 154 -1.11 -4.02 1.71
C TYR A 154 -1.29 -2.51 1.83
#